data_f5f1017a1e75c74177b68e8245eeeb81
#
_entry.id   f5f1017a1e75c74177b68e8245eeeb81
#
_cell.length_a   1.000
_cell.length_b   1.000
_cell.length_c   1.000
_cell.angle_alpha   90.00
_cell.angle_beta   90.00
_cell.angle_gamma   90.00
#
_symmetry.space_group_name_H-M   'P 1'
#
loop_
_entity.id
_entity.type
_entity.pdbx_description
1 polymer ?
#
loop_
_entity_poly.entity_id
_entity_poly.type
_entity_poly.pdbx_seq_one_letter_code
_entity_poly.pdbx_strand_id
1 'polypeptide(L)'
;MGRPSPLSGAGVRWQGEALTRLSVGNPHGVLFCPDIEHFPLAQAAAEIARTARLNLEAVQVLEKNHLKMRVWERGSGETLACGTGACAAATAAILKKHCERGQPITVEMPGGTVTVRWLTDGRLLLTGEAEFVFRGDWPEGPDPC
;
A
#
# COMPACT_ATOMS: atom_id res chain seq x y z
N MET A 1 12.52 1.50 3.78
CA MET A 1 11.34 0.87 4.42
C MET A 1 11.78 -0.39 5.14
N GLY A 2 10.97 -0.87 6.11
CA GLY A 2 11.29 -2.09 6.86
C GLY A 2 11.17 -3.37 6.05
N ARG A 3 11.09 -4.51 6.77
CA ARG A 3 10.84 -5.83 6.17
C ARG A 3 9.35 -6.11 6.23
N PRO A 4 8.71 -6.53 5.13
CA PRO A 4 7.31 -6.94 5.19
C PRO A 4 7.17 -8.25 5.96
N SER A 5 6.09 -8.37 6.72
CA SER A 5 5.76 -9.58 7.45
C SER A 5 4.29 -9.95 7.27
N PRO A 6 3.95 -11.25 7.16
CA PRO A 6 2.55 -11.66 7.10
C PRO A 6 1.83 -11.33 8.42
N LEU A 7 0.56 -10.94 8.32
CA LEU A 7 -0.29 -10.78 9.49
C LEU A 7 -0.92 -12.12 9.87
N SER A 8 -0.80 -12.48 11.15
CA SER A 8 -1.44 -13.66 11.72
C SER A 8 -2.98 -13.47 11.87
N GLY A 9 -3.68 -14.58 12.15
CA GLY A 9 -5.12 -14.61 12.38
C GLY A 9 -5.94 -15.09 11.19
N ALA A 10 -7.27 -15.13 11.37
CA ALA A 10 -8.20 -15.62 10.36
C ALA A 10 -8.09 -14.82 9.05
N GLY A 11 -8.21 -15.52 7.92
CA GLY A 11 -8.21 -14.88 6.60
C GLY A 11 -9.38 -13.91 6.48
N VAL A 12 -9.10 -12.73 5.89
CA VAL A 12 -10.14 -11.76 5.56
C VAL A 12 -10.48 -11.89 4.08
N ARG A 13 -11.77 -11.87 3.78
CA ARG A 13 -12.29 -11.95 2.42
C ARG A 13 -13.26 -10.81 2.15
N TRP A 14 -13.34 -10.43 0.89
CA TRP A 14 -14.37 -9.54 0.39
C TRP A 14 -14.92 -10.09 -0.93
N GLN A 15 -16.23 -10.28 -1.03
CA GLN A 15 -16.91 -10.90 -2.19
C GLN A 15 -16.25 -12.21 -2.67
N GLY A 16 -15.81 -13.04 -1.72
CA GLY A 16 -15.15 -14.32 -2.03
C GLY A 16 -13.63 -14.23 -2.26
N GLU A 17 -13.09 -13.04 -2.57
CA GLU A 17 -11.66 -12.82 -2.79
C GLU A 17 -10.90 -12.68 -1.46
N ALA A 18 -9.80 -13.40 -1.34
CA ALA A 18 -8.96 -13.35 -0.15
C ALA A 18 -7.98 -12.17 -0.20
N LEU A 19 -7.94 -11.37 0.87
CA LEU A 19 -6.94 -10.33 1.01
C LEU A 19 -5.57 -10.95 1.29
N THR A 20 -4.55 -10.42 0.62
CA THR A 20 -3.16 -10.63 1.06
C THR A 20 -2.87 -9.66 2.20
N ARG A 21 -2.72 -10.20 3.42
CA ARG A 21 -2.55 -9.40 4.64
C ARG A 21 -1.11 -9.38 5.08
N LEU A 22 -0.55 -8.19 5.25
CA LEU A 22 0.83 -8.02 5.69
C LEU A 22 1.05 -6.70 6.45
N SER A 23 2.15 -6.62 7.16
CA SER A 23 2.62 -5.41 7.84
C SER A 23 3.88 -4.88 7.18
N VAL A 24 3.93 -3.56 7.01
CA VAL A 24 5.12 -2.78 6.63
C VAL A 24 5.35 -1.71 7.73
N GLY A 25 5.28 -2.15 9.00
CA GLY A 25 5.24 -1.27 10.17
C GLY A 25 3.82 -0.94 10.64
N ASN A 26 2.85 -0.96 9.73
CA ASN A 26 1.42 -0.84 9.96
C ASN A 26 0.67 -1.92 9.15
N PRO A 27 -0.58 -2.25 9.52
CA PRO A 27 -1.32 -3.34 8.90
C PRO A 27 -1.95 -2.93 7.56
N HIS A 28 -1.77 -3.77 6.56
CA HIS A 28 -2.31 -3.63 5.21
C HIS A 28 -3.05 -4.88 4.74
N GLY A 29 -4.09 -4.69 3.93
CA GLY A 29 -4.78 -5.73 3.20
C GLY A 29 -4.89 -5.39 1.73
N VAL A 30 -4.33 -6.24 0.88
CA VAL A 30 -4.26 -6.02 -0.56
C VAL A 30 -5.27 -6.90 -1.26
N LEU A 31 -6.15 -6.28 -2.06
CA LEU A 31 -7.08 -6.91 -2.99
C LEU A 31 -6.66 -6.62 -4.43
N PHE A 32 -6.61 -7.66 -5.25
CA PHE A 32 -6.40 -7.49 -6.69
C PHE A 32 -7.73 -7.40 -7.41
N CYS A 33 -7.85 -6.45 -8.32
CA CYS A 33 -9.05 -6.23 -9.14
C CYS A 33 -8.66 -5.99 -10.61
N PRO A 34 -9.53 -6.35 -11.56
CA PRO A 34 -9.27 -6.15 -12.99
C PRO A 34 -9.43 -4.70 -13.45
N ASP A 35 -10.23 -3.91 -12.73
CA ASP A 35 -10.56 -2.52 -13.06
C ASP A 35 -10.53 -1.67 -11.79
N ILE A 36 -9.47 -0.89 -11.63
CA ILE A 36 -9.25 -0.05 -10.45
C ILE A 36 -10.13 1.19 -10.45
N GLU A 37 -10.50 1.70 -11.63
CA GLU A 37 -11.28 2.92 -11.73
C GLU A 37 -12.72 2.73 -11.18
N HIS A 38 -13.31 1.59 -11.46
CA HIS A 38 -14.67 1.25 -11.02
C HIS A 38 -14.70 0.40 -9.74
N PHE A 39 -13.55 0.12 -9.12
CA PHE A 39 -13.53 -0.65 -7.89
C PHE A 39 -14.20 0.11 -6.73
N PRO A 40 -15.19 -0.47 -6.03
CA PRO A 40 -15.94 0.20 -4.97
C PRO A 40 -15.16 0.22 -3.64
N LEU A 41 -14.04 0.96 -3.61
CA LEU A 41 -13.06 0.95 -2.52
C LEU A 41 -13.67 1.32 -1.17
N ALA A 42 -14.52 2.34 -1.11
CA ALA A 42 -15.16 2.78 0.13
C ALA A 42 -16.10 1.70 0.70
N GLN A 43 -16.86 1.00 -0.15
CA GLN A 43 -17.74 -0.09 0.26
C GLN A 43 -16.91 -1.27 0.79
N ALA A 44 -15.88 -1.68 0.05
CA ALA A 44 -14.99 -2.77 0.46
C ALA A 44 -14.32 -2.47 1.81
N ALA A 45 -13.83 -1.24 1.99
CA ALA A 45 -13.21 -0.80 3.23
C ALA A 45 -14.20 -0.83 4.41
N ALA A 46 -15.43 -0.35 4.21
CA ALA A 46 -16.46 -0.36 5.26
C ALA A 46 -16.85 -1.78 5.68
N GLU A 47 -16.97 -2.71 4.74
CA GLU A 47 -17.27 -4.11 5.03
C GLU A 47 -16.11 -4.81 5.75
N ILE A 48 -14.88 -4.63 5.27
CA ILE A 48 -13.67 -5.22 5.84
C ILE A 48 -13.38 -4.67 7.24
N ALA A 49 -13.65 -3.39 7.50
CA ALA A 49 -13.44 -2.76 8.80
C ALA A 49 -14.25 -3.41 9.94
N ARG A 50 -15.31 -4.16 9.63
CA ARG A 50 -16.10 -4.92 10.61
C ARG A 50 -15.33 -6.11 11.19
N THR A 51 -14.34 -6.63 10.46
CA THR A 51 -13.59 -7.85 10.80
C THR A 51 -12.10 -7.60 10.97
N ALA A 52 -11.54 -6.55 10.38
CA ALA A 52 -10.12 -6.25 10.41
C ALA A 52 -9.84 -4.74 10.42
N ARG A 53 -8.90 -4.33 11.28
CA ARG A 53 -8.42 -2.94 11.33
C ARG A 53 -7.11 -2.83 10.55
N LEU A 54 -7.22 -2.51 9.27
CA LEU A 54 -6.06 -2.38 8.36
C LEU A 54 -6.33 -1.26 7.33
N ASN A 55 -5.28 -0.83 6.66
CA ASN A 55 -5.40 -0.06 5.43
C ASN A 55 -5.74 -1.02 4.30
N LEU A 56 -6.59 -0.61 3.36
CA LEU A 56 -7.02 -1.44 2.25
C LEU A 56 -6.45 -0.87 0.95
N GLU A 57 -5.68 -1.67 0.25
CA GLU A 57 -5.17 -1.39 -1.08
C GLU A 57 -5.95 -2.20 -2.12
N ALA A 58 -6.65 -1.51 -3.02
CA ALA A 58 -7.13 -2.10 -4.27
C ALA A 58 -6.03 -1.96 -5.32
N VAL A 59 -5.69 -3.06 -6.00
CA VAL A 59 -4.55 -3.11 -6.91
C VAL A 59 -4.95 -3.74 -8.23
N GLN A 60 -4.66 -3.05 -9.33
CA GLN A 60 -4.71 -3.57 -10.68
C GLN A 60 -3.30 -3.86 -11.17
N VAL A 61 -3.08 -5.04 -11.72
CA VAL A 61 -1.84 -5.38 -12.43
C VAL A 61 -1.99 -4.90 -13.87
N LEU A 62 -1.23 -3.87 -14.26
CA LEU A 62 -1.24 -3.34 -15.62
C LEU A 62 -0.40 -4.23 -16.54
N GLU A 63 0.81 -4.55 -16.09
CA GLU A 63 1.73 -5.47 -16.73
C GLU A 63 2.74 -6.00 -15.71
N LYS A 64 3.68 -6.83 -16.13
CA LYS A 64 4.72 -7.37 -15.25
C LYS A 64 5.53 -6.23 -14.60
N ASN A 65 5.61 -6.23 -13.27
CA ASN A 65 6.27 -5.20 -12.46
C ASN A 65 5.67 -3.79 -12.59
N HIS A 66 4.40 -3.68 -13.00
CA HIS A 66 3.71 -2.41 -13.12
C HIS A 66 2.28 -2.54 -12.55
N LEU A 67 2.03 -1.78 -11.49
CA LEU A 67 0.79 -1.80 -10.73
C LEU A 67 0.14 -0.43 -10.72
N LYS A 68 -1.19 -0.41 -10.67
CA LYS A 68 -1.97 0.77 -10.34
C LYS A 68 -2.76 0.50 -9.07
N MET A 69 -2.81 1.44 -8.13
CA MET A 69 -3.51 1.23 -6.87
C MET A 69 -4.29 2.45 -6.40
N ARG A 70 -5.34 2.17 -5.65
CA ARG A 70 -6.04 3.12 -4.78
C ARG A 70 -6.01 2.58 -3.36
N VAL A 71 -6.00 3.48 -2.37
CA VAL A 71 -5.86 3.10 -0.96
C VAL A 71 -6.93 3.76 -0.10
N TRP A 72 -7.48 2.98 0.82
CA TRP A 72 -8.31 3.47 1.92
C TRP A 72 -7.51 3.34 3.21
N GLU A 73 -7.09 4.48 3.75
CA GLU A 73 -6.33 4.53 4.99
C GLU A 73 -7.26 4.56 6.20
N ARG A 74 -6.91 3.77 7.21
CA ARG A 74 -7.66 3.69 8.45
C ARG A 74 -7.66 5.04 9.18
N GLY A 75 -8.85 5.62 9.34
CA GLY A 75 -9.05 6.92 9.99
C GLY A 75 -9.03 8.13 9.04
N SER A 76 -8.49 7.98 7.82
CA SER A 76 -8.38 9.09 6.85
C SER A 76 -9.28 8.91 5.62
N GLY A 77 -9.74 7.69 5.35
CA GLY A 77 -10.51 7.39 4.15
C GLY A 77 -9.62 7.17 2.92
N GLU A 78 -10.17 7.40 1.73
CA GLU A 78 -9.40 7.31 0.50
C GLU A 78 -8.43 8.49 0.39
N THR A 79 -7.14 8.18 0.23
CA THR A 79 -6.05 9.14 0.11
C THR A 79 -5.38 9.05 -1.26
N LEU A 80 -4.69 10.11 -1.66
CA LEU A 80 -4.06 10.18 -2.99
C LEU A 80 -2.80 9.32 -3.09
N ALA A 81 -2.13 9.05 -1.97
CA ALA A 81 -0.90 8.25 -1.93
C ALA A 81 -0.65 7.69 -0.54
N CYS A 82 -0.07 6.49 -0.49
CA CYS A 82 0.39 5.83 0.74
C CYS A 82 1.67 5.03 0.45
N GLY A 83 2.81 5.50 0.96
CA GLY A 83 4.11 4.85 0.70
C GLY A 83 4.20 3.43 1.26
N THR A 84 3.67 3.18 2.47
CA THR A 84 3.60 1.82 3.04
C THR A 84 2.60 0.95 2.30
N GLY A 85 1.51 1.53 1.81
CA GLY A 85 0.54 0.86 0.95
C GLY A 85 1.14 0.42 -0.38
N ALA A 86 1.94 1.27 -1.04
CA ALA A 86 2.67 0.90 -2.26
C ALA A 86 3.65 -0.26 -2.00
N CYS A 87 4.35 -0.24 -0.87
CA CYS A 87 5.21 -1.35 -0.44
C CYS A 87 4.42 -2.64 -0.19
N ALA A 88 3.23 -2.54 0.42
CA ALA A 88 2.34 -3.67 0.65
C ALA A 88 1.82 -4.25 -0.68
N ALA A 89 1.37 -3.40 -1.60
CA ALA A 89 0.90 -3.78 -2.93
C ALA A 89 1.98 -4.53 -3.72
N ALA A 90 3.19 -3.98 -3.79
CA ALA A 90 4.33 -4.62 -4.45
C ALA A 90 4.69 -5.97 -3.83
N THR A 91 4.72 -6.05 -2.50
CA THR A 91 4.99 -7.31 -1.79
C THR A 91 3.92 -8.36 -2.09
N ALA A 92 2.63 -7.99 -2.02
CA ALA A 92 1.52 -8.87 -2.34
C ALA A 92 1.58 -9.36 -3.80
N ALA A 93 1.91 -8.47 -4.73
CA ALA A 93 2.07 -8.81 -6.16
C ALA A 93 3.20 -9.82 -6.39
N ILE A 94 4.32 -9.71 -5.68
CA ILE A 94 5.40 -10.70 -5.72
C ILE A 94 4.93 -12.04 -5.17
N LEU A 95 4.26 -12.05 -4.01
CA LEU A 95 3.74 -13.27 -3.39
C LEU A 95 2.71 -13.98 -4.28
N LYS A 96 1.94 -13.24 -5.05
CA LYS A 96 0.97 -13.74 -6.04
C LYS A 96 1.58 -14.04 -7.41
N LYS A 97 2.90 -13.83 -7.59
CA LYS A 97 3.65 -14.05 -8.84
C LYS A 97 3.26 -13.13 -10.02
N HIS A 98 2.67 -11.98 -9.72
CA HIS A 98 2.42 -10.93 -10.71
C HIS A 98 3.67 -10.08 -10.97
N CYS A 99 4.56 -10.01 -9.97
CA CYS A 99 5.81 -9.25 -10.03
C CYS A 99 6.99 -10.11 -9.60
N GLU A 100 8.21 -9.69 -9.97
CA GLU A 100 9.45 -10.38 -9.63
C GLU A 100 10.17 -9.73 -8.45
N ARG A 101 10.59 -10.55 -7.48
CA ARG A 101 11.42 -10.09 -6.37
C ARG A 101 12.79 -9.63 -6.88
N GLY A 102 13.29 -8.53 -6.30
CA GLY A 102 14.57 -7.95 -6.67
C GLY A 102 14.50 -6.99 -7.85
N GLN A 103 13.43 -7.03 -8.64
CA GLN A 103 13.19 -6.05 -9.71
C GLN A 103 12.50 -4.80 -9.19
N PRO A 104 12.71 -3.63 -9.82
CA PRO A 104 11.92 -2.45 -9.55
C PRO A 104 10.47 -2.66 -10.02
N ILE A 105 9.53 -2.32 -9.15
CA ILE A 105 8.09 -2.40 -9.43
C ILE A 105 7.54 -0.99 -9.40
N THR A 106 6.96 -0.56 -10.51
CA THR A 106 6.28 0.73 -10.62
C THR A 106 4.89 0.62 -10.00
N VAL A 107 4.54 1.57 -9.13
CA VAL A 107 3.22 1.66 -8.50
C VAL A 107 2.66 3.05 -8.76
N GLU A 108 1.62 3.11 -9.59
CA GLU A 108 0.86 4.33 -9.86
C GLU A 108 -0.22 4.51 -8.81
N MET A 109 -0.36 5.73 -8.31
CA MET A 109 -1.41 6.17 -7.39
C MET A 109 -2.00 7.49 -7.89
N PRO A 110 -3.19 7.89 -7.43
CA PRO A 110 -3.77 9.19 -7.82
C PRO A 110 -2.84 10.40 -7.55
N GLY A 111 -2.02 10.34 -6.51
CA GLY A 111 -1.08 11.39 -6.13
C GLY A 111 0.30 11.31 -6.80
N GLY A 112 0.58 10.31 -7.61
CA GLY A 112 1.86 10.14 -8.31
C GLY A 112 2.37 8.71 -8.34
N THR A 113 3.54 8.55 -8.91
CA THR A 113 4.16 7.23 -9.14
C THR A 113 5.38 7.05 -8.25
N VAL A 114 5.52 5.85 -7.69
CA VAL A 114 6.70 5.44 -6.93
C VAL A 114 7.24 4.13 -7.45
N THR A 115 8.49 3.84 -7.13
CA THR A 115 9.13 2.55 -7.41
C THR A 115 9.41 1.82 -6.12
N VAL A 116 9.01 0.55 -6.04
CA VAL A 116 9.27 -0.34 -4.89
C VAL A 116 10.19 -1.48 -5.35
N ARG A 117 11.19 -1.80 -4.54
CA ARG A 117 12.05 -2.97 -4.75
C ARG A 117 12.16 -3.78 -3.45
N TRP A 118 11.86 -5.06 -3.51
CA TRP A 118 12.07 -5.98 -2.41
C TRP A 118 13.47 -6.60 -2.53
N LEU A 119 14.37 -6.16 -1.68
CA LEU A 119 15.79 -6.53 -1.72
C LEU A 119 16.02 -7.97 -1.25
N THR A 120 17.18 -8.51 -1.58
CA THR A 120 17.60 -9.87 -1.19
C THR A 120 17.76 -10.02 0.33
N ASP A 121 18.16 -8.95 1.04
CA ASP A 121 18.27 -8.90 2.50
C ASP A 121 16.90 -8.81 3.21
N GLY A 122 15.80 -8.77 2.44
CA GLY A 122 14.43 -8.73 2.92
C GLY A 122 13.85 -7.33 3.16
N ARG A 123 14.63 -6.27 3.04
CA ARG A 123 14.15 -4.88 3.16
C ARG A 123 13.43 -4.43 1.88
N LEU A 124 12.50 -3.51 2.06
CA LEU A 124 11.86 -2.79 0.96
C LEU A 124 12.55 -1.45 0.75
N LEU A 125 12.89 -1.15 -0.47
CA LEU A 125 13.34 0.16 -0.92
C LEU A 125 12.17 0.84 -1.64
N LEU A 126 11.81 2.05 -1.20
CA LEU A 126 10.83 2.93 -1.84
C LEU A 126 11.58 4.11 -2.43
N THR A 127 11.33 4.39 -3.70
CA THR A 127 11.89 5.54 -4.42
C THR A 127 10.75 6.36 -5.01
N GLY A 128 10.79 7.67 -4.82
CA GLY A 128 9.83 8.63 -5.36
C GLY A 128 10.50 9.98 -5.59
N GLU A 129 9.81 10.86 -6.28
CA GLU A 129 10.25 12.24 -6.51
C GLU A 129 10.04 13.08 -5.26
N ALA A 130 10.83 14.14 -5.13
CA ALA A 130 10.70 15.15 -4.10
C ALA A 130 11.04 16.51 -4.67
N GLU A 131 10.15 17.48 -4.47
CA GLU A 131 10.33 18.86 -4.91
C GLU A 131 10.49 19.80 -3.72
N PHE A 132 11.39 20.77 -3.88
CA PHE A 132 11.52 21.84 -2.91
C PHE A 132 10.36 22.84 -3.08
N VAL A 133 9.54 22.99 -2.05
CA VAL A 133 8.35 23.86 -2.08
C VAL A 133 8.64 25.21 -1.41
N PHE A 134 9.16 25.18 -0.18
CA PHE A 134 9.55 26.38 0.57
C PHE A 134 10.53 26.06 1.69
N ARG A 135 11.16 27.10 2.24
CA ARG A 135 11.94 27.04 3.46
C ARG A 135 11.25 27.87 4.54
N GLY A 136 11.19 27.37 5.75
CA GLY A 136 10.58 28.06 6.89
C GLY A 136 11.37 27.76 8.17
N ASP A 137 11.23 28.65 9.15
CA ASP A 137 11.75 28.44 10.49
C ASP A 137 10.60 28.00 11.40
N TRP A 138 10.83 26.92 12.15
CA TRP A 138 9.89 26.46 13.17
C TRP A 138 10.29 27.12 14.49
N PRO A 139 9.44 28.00 15.10
CA PRO A 139 9.78 28.58 16.39
C PRO A 139 9.88 27.49 17.45
N GLU A 140 10.95 27.49 18.24
CA GLU A 140 11.04 26.65 19.42
C GLU A 140 9.95 27.07 20.41
N GLY A 141 8.87 26.31 20.44
CA GLY A 141 7.82 26.42 21.46
C GLY A 141 8.21 25.62 22.70
N PRO A 142 7.57 25.88 23.86
CA PRO A 142 7.72 24.97 24.99
C PRO A 142 7.32 23.56 24.54
N ASP A 143 8.15 22.57 24.93
CA ASP A 143 7.88 21.16 24.66
C ASP A 143 6.42 20.83 24.98
N PRO A 144 5.67 20.21 24.06
CA PRO A 144 4.35 19.73 24.39
C PRO A 144 4.48 18.67 25.48
N CYS A 145 3.94 18.98 26.65
CA CYS A 145 3.85 18.06 27.79
C CYS A 145 3.01 16.83 27.47
#